data_25b0c0ee2a08a4f2eb7163bda7fd3d4f
#
_entry.id   25b0c0ee2a08a4f2eb7163bda7fd3d4f
#
_cell.length_a   1.000
_cell.length_b   1.000
_cell.length_c   1.000
_cell.angle_alpha   90.00
_cell.angle_beta   90.00
_cell.angle_gamma   90.00
#
_symmetry.space_group_name_H-M   'P 1'
#
loop_
_entity.id
_entity.type
_entity.pdbx_description
1 polymer ?
#
loop_
_entity_poly.entity_id
_entity_poly.type
_entity_poly.pdbx_seq_one_letter_code
_entity_poly.pdbx_strand_id
1 'polypeptide(L)'
;MSLTLTHPEYLTLTGPDGQPHPGADQDWYRDPWQRRAGCGPTAAAVILTYLSRVHPALAPLAPAGDRADGEFLDYMEAIWSYVTPGARGLDNPESFTLGCLSFALSRGCLLDGQVLKIPRRDKGTRPTAEACRDFLAAALAADCPVAFLNYSSGDLPNLDSWHWVPLIALTEGEEVLLCTILDGGEEKVIDLALWLETSTLGGALAVVTPDPLPEEG
;
A
#
# COMPACT_ATOMS: atom_id res chain seq x y z
N MET A 1 21.90 2.50 2.45
CA MET A 1 21.19 2.63 1.16
C MET A 1 19.95 3.48 1.37
N SER A 2 19.56 4.32 0.38
CA SER A 2 18.30 5.07 0.44
C SER A 2 17.61 4.96 -0.93
N LEU A 3 16.35 4.58 -0.93
CA LEU A 3 15.50 4.42 -2.11
C LEU A 3 14.16 5.11 -1.83
N THR A 4 13.62 5.78 -2.83
CA THR A 4 12.28 6.36 -2.79
C THR A 4 11.64 6.22 -4.17
N LEU A 5 10.33 6.34 -4.25
CA LEU A 5 9.62 6.47 -5.51
C LEU A 5 10.17 7.64 -6.31
N THR A 6 10.13 7.55 -7.64
CA THR A 6 10.67 8.58 -8.54
C THR A 6 9.89 9.89 -8.47
N HIS A 7 8.56 9.80 -8.27
CA HIS A 7 7.62 10.91 -8.27
C HIS A 7 6.66 10.87 -7.07
N PRO A 8 7.16 10.97 -5.81
CA PRO A 8 6.29 10.90 -4.64
C PRO A 8 5.23 12.01 -4.62
N GLU A 9 5.48 13.16 -5.28
CA GLU A 9 4.52 14.24 -5.45
C GLU A 9 3.23 13.82 -6.19
N TYR A 10 3.27 12.74 -6.98
CA TYR A 10 2.08 12.17 -7.61
C TYR A 10 1.11 11.53 -6.63
N LEU A 11 1.50 11.36 -5.39
CA LEU A 11 0.65 10.85 -4.31
C LEU A 11 -0.07 11.97 -3.55
N THR A 12 0.12 13.25 -3.93
CA THR A 12 -0.60 14.36 -3.32
C THR A 12 -2.03 14.40 -3.86
N LEU A 13 -3.00 14.35 -2.93
CA LEU A 13 -4.43 14.38 -3.18
C LEU A 13 -5.06 15.59 -2.47
N THR A 14 -6.21 16.06 -2.96
CA THR A 14 -6.94 17.16 -2.32
C THR A 14 -7.95 16.60 -1.33
N GLY A 15 -7.73 16.84 -0.04
CA GLY A 15 -8.61 16.38 1.04
C GLY A 15 -9.98 17.08 1.09
N PRO A 16 -10.90 16.62 1.97
CA PRO A 16 -12.22 17.25 2.15
C PRO A 16 -12.15 18.68 2.66
N ASP A 17 -11.03 19.05 3.28
CA ASP A 17 -10.71 20.41 3.75
C ASP A 17 -10.20 21.33 2.63
N GLY A 18 -10.05 20.80 1.41
CA GLY A 18 -9.49 21.49 0.26
C GLY A 18 -7.97 21.66 0.31
N GLN A 19 -7.27 21.00 1.26
CA GLN A 19 -5.82 21.06 1.38
C GLN A 19 -5.17 19.85 0.69
N PRO A 20 -3.89 19.99 0.28
CA PRO A 20 -3.11 18.86 -0.22
C PRO A 20 -2.72 17.92 0.92
N HIS A 21 -2.95 16.62 0.72
CA HIS A 21 -2.59 15.54 1.63
C HIS A 21 -1.72 14.50 0.90
N PRO A 22 -0.64 14.01 1.52
CA PRO A 22 0.11 12.88 0.97
C PRO A 22 -0.67 11.58 1.17
N GLY A 23 -1.11 10.99 0.07
CA GLY A 23 -1.98 9.81 0.08
C GLY A 23 -3.44 10.15 0.41
N ALA A 24 -4.21 9.12 0.69
CA ALA A 24 -5.62 9.20 1.05
C ALA A 24 -5.86 8.77 2.49
N ASP A 25 -7.02 9.16 2.99
CA ASP A 25 -7.51 8.74 4.30
C ASP A 25 -8.78 7.90 4.14
N GLN A 26 -8.88 6.79 4.87
CA GLN A 26 -10.10 5.97 4.91
C GLN A 26 -11.30 6.73 5.51
N ASP A 27 -11.07 7.76 6.30
CA ASP A 27 -12.14 8.61 6.85
C ASP A 27 -12.85 9.44 5.77
N TRP A 28 -12.31 9.51 4.56
CA TRP A 28 -12.98 10.13 3.43
C TRP A 28 -14.19 9.34 2.90
N TYR A 29 -14.29 8.03 3.17
CA TYR A 29 -15.45 7.23 2.76
C TYR A 29 -16.76 7.78 3.34
N ARG A 30 -17.85 7.69 2.55
CA ARG A 30 -19.19 8.14 2.97
C ARG A 30 -19.79 7.22 4.02
N ASP A 31 -19.64 5.92 3.86
CA ASP A 31 -20.23 4.90 4.75
C ASP A 31 -19.38 4.70 6.02
N PRO A 32 -20.01 4.67 7.22
CA PRO A 32 -19.29 4.46 8.48
C PRO A 32 -18.55 3.12 8.59
N TRP A 33 -19.02 2.08 7.90
CA TRP A 33 -18.33 0.80 7.85
C TRP A 33 -17.08 0.88 6.98
N GLN A 34 -17.18 1.55 5.85
CA GLN A 34 -16.03 1.79 4.98
C GLN A 34 -14.95 2.59 5.70
N ARG A 35 -15.31 3.62 6.48
CA ARG A 35 -14.34 4.34 7.31
C ARG A 35 -13.63 3.46 8.33
N ARG A 36 -14.27 2.43 8.90
CA ARG A 36 -13.67 1.53 9.89
C ARG A 36 -12.85 0.40 9.28
N ALA A 37 -13.18 -0.05 8.08
CA ALA A 37 -12.58 -1.23 7.45
C ALA A 37 -11.78 -0.91 6.17
N GLY A 38 -11.68 0.37 5.82
CA GLY A 38 -11.25 0.86 4.51
C GLY A 38 -9.75 0.97 4.29
N CYS A 39 -8.90 0.68 5.27
CA CYS A 39 -7.45 0.86 5.12
C CYS A 39 -6.88 0.09 3.90
N GLY A 40 -7.31 -1.16 3.67
CA GLY A 40 -6.86 -1.95 2.52
C GLY A 40 -7.26 -1.32 1.17
N PRO A 41 -8.55 -1.10 0.89
CA PRO A 41 -8.97 -0.44 -0.36
C PRO A 41 -8.40 0.99 -0.50
N THR A 42 -8.20 1.75 0.59
CA THR A 42 -7.54 3.06 0.54
C THR A 42 -6.08 2.94 0.12
N ALA A 43 -5.32 2.01 0.72
CA ALA A 43 -3.94 1.74 0.32
C ALA A 43 -3.85 1.30 -1.15
N ALA A 44 -4.78 0.44 -1.61
CA ALA A 44 -4.85 0.03 -3.01
C ALA A 44 -5.12 1.23 -3.94
N ALA A 45 -6.04 2.14 -3.58
CA ALA A 45 -6.34 3.32 -4.37
C ALA A 45 -5.12 4.23 -4.53
N VAL A 46 -4.38 4.47 -3.45
CA VAL A 46 -3.14 5.26 -3.47
C VAL A 46 -2.09 4.61 -4.37
N ILE A 47 -1.83 3.31 -4.19
CA ILE A 47 -0.83 2.54 -4.96
C ILE A 47 -1.18 2.53 -6.45
N LEU A 48 -2.42 2.19 -6.81
CA LEU A 48 -2.85 2.11 -8.21
C LEU A 48 -2.86 3.48 -8.89
N THR A 49 -3.16 4.55 -8.15
CA THR A 49 -3.03 5.94 -8.63
C THR A 49 -1.59 6.25 -9.00
N TYR A 50 -0.63 5.93 -8.12
CA TYR A 50 0.78 6.14 -8.42
C TYR A 50 1.21 5.37 -9.68
N LEU A 51 0.95 4.06 -9.70
CA LEU A 51 1.31 3.21 -10.84
C LEU A 51 0.73 3.72 -12.17
N SER A 52 -0.50 4.22 -12.15
CA SER A 52 -1.14 4.78 -13.34
C SER A 52 -0.45 6.04 -13.88
N ARG A 53 0.24 6.78 -13.01
CA ARG A 53 0.92 8.04 -13.34
C ARG A 53 2.36 7.85 -13.81
N VAL A 54 3.02 6.78 -13.35
CA VAL A 54 4.44 6.51 -13.67
C VAL A 54 4.63 5.43 -14.73
N HIS A 55 3.66 4.53 -14.90
CA HIS A 55 3.74 3.47 -15.91
C HIS A 55 2.70 3.68 -17.02
N PRO A 56 3.12 4.08 -18.24
CA PRO A 56 2.20 4.40 -19.35
C PRO A 56 1.20 3.28 -19.67
N ALA A 57 1.61 2.00 -19.56
CA ALA A 57 0.74 0.85 -19.77
C ALA A 57 -0.42 0.77 -18.75
N LEU A 58 -0.29 1.42 -17.62
CA LEU A 58 -1.28 1.44 -16.53
C LEU A 58 -2.10 2.74 -16.49
N ALA A 59 -1.94 3.65 -17.45
CA ALA A 59 -2.70 4.90 -17.49
C ALA A 59 -4.23 4.73 -17.38
N PRO A 60 -4.87 3.64 -17.88
CA PRO A 60 -6.31 3.41 -17.68
C PRO A 60 -6.73 3.18 -16.23
N LEU A 61 -5.79 2.92 -15.31
CA LEU A 61 -6.07 2.81 -13.86
C LEU A 61 -6.23 4.18 -13.18
N ALA A 62 -5.89 5.27 -13.84
CA ALA A 62 -5.95 6.60 -13.22
C ALA A 62 -7.36 6.94 -12.71
N PRO A 63 -7.48 7.59 -11.53
CA PRO A 63 -8.74 8.23 -11.13
C PRO A 63 -9.09 9.37 -12.09
N ALA A 64 -10.38 9.71 -12.18
CA ALA A 64 -10.84 10.84 -13.00
C ALA A 64 -10.40 12.19 -12.42
N GLY A 65 -10.07 12.23 -11.13
CA GLY A 65 -9.59 13.42 -10.43
C GLY A 65 -8.98 13.05 -9.06
N ASP A 66 -8.47 14.05 -8.36
CA ASP A 66 -7.71 13.91 -7.10
C ASP A 66 -8.47 14.38 -5.85
N ARG A 67 -9.71 14.81 -5.99
CA ARG A 67 -10.51 15.39 -4.88
C ARG A 67 -11.19 14.32 -4.04
N ALA A 68 -10.96 14.35 -2.73
CA ALA A 68 -11.53 13.43 -1.75
C ALA A 68 -13.06 13.48 -1.61
N ASP A 69 -13.69 14.58 -2.00
CA ASP A 69 -15.15 14.75 -1.96
C ASP A 69 -15.83 14.52 -3.33
N GLY A 70 -15.09 14.06 -4.33
CA GLY A 70 -15.53 13.86 -5.71
C GLY A 70 -14.94 12.62 -6.34
N GLU A 71 -14.24 12.79 -7.46
CA GLU A 71 -13.80 11.73 -8.35
C GLU A 71 -12.84 10.74 -7.68
N PHE A 72 -12.00 11.19 -6.74
CA PHE A 72 -11.11 10.29 -6.03
C PHE A 72 -11.85 9.41 -5.03
N LEU A 73 -12.87 9.93 -4.35
CA LEU A 73 -13.71 9.12 -3.49
C LEU A 73 -14.49 8.07 -4.29
N ASP A 74 -15.04 8.45 -5.45
CA ASP A 74 -15.72 7.49 -6.33
C ASP A 74 -14.75 6.41 -6.83
N TYR A 75 -13.47 6.75 -7.03
CA TYR A 75 -12.40 5.80 -7.34
C TYR A 75 -12.11 4.85 -6.17
N MET A 76 -12.00 5.36 -4.94
CA MET A 76 -11.85 4.54 -3.74
C MET A 76 -13.02 3.57 -3.58
N GLU A 77 -14.26 4.02 -3.80
CA GLU A 77 -15.47 3.17 -3.74
C GLU A 77 -15.49 2.11 -4.86
N ALA A 78 -15.00 2.46 -6.06
CA ALA A 78 -14.85 1.46 -7.14
C ALA A 78 -13.84 0.37 -6.77
N ILE A 79 -12.69 0.73 -6.20
CA ILE A 79 -11.66 -0.22 -5.73
C ILE A 79 -12.18 -1.07 -4.58
N TRP A 80 -12.98 -0.52 -3.67
CA TRP A 80 -13.63 -1.27 -2.60
C TRP A 80 -14.35 -2.52 -3.11
N SER A 81 -14.96 -2.45 -4.29
CA SER A 81 -15.70 -3.57 -4.89
C SER A 81 -14.81 -4.75 -5.30
N TYR A 82 -13.49 -4.55 -5.37
CA TYR A 82 -12.49 -5.56 -5.71
C TYR A 82 -11.60 -5.92 -4.52
N VAL A 83 -11.16 -4.92 -3.79
CA VAL A 83 -10.36 -5.04 -2.56
C VAL A 83 -11.32 -4.93 -1.37
N THR A 84 -12.15 -5.95 -1.21
CA THR A 84 -13.31 -5.90 -0.29
C THR A 84 -12.95 -6.45 1.09
N PRO A 85 -13.02 -5.62 2.16
CA PRO A 85 -12.83 -6.08 3.52
C PRO A 85 -13.94 -7.03 3.99
N GLY A 86 -13.56 -8.08 4.72
CA GLY A 86 -14.49 -8.91 5.47
C GLY A 86 -14.91 -8.30 6.81
N ALA A 87 -15.61 -9.05 7.64
CA ALA A 87 -16.11 -8.59 8.94
C ALA A 87 -15.01 -8.10 9.91
N ARG A 88 -13.75 -8.47 9.68
CA ARG A 88 -12.57 -8.07 10.47
C ARG A 88 -11.61 -7.17 9.70
N GLY A 89 -12.08 -6.50 8.66
CA GLY A 89 -11.23 -5.78 7.72
C GLY A 89 -10.64 -6.70 6.65
N LEU A 90 -9.64 -6.22 5.93
CA LEU A 90 -8.90 -7.00 4.93
C LEU A 90 -7.69 -7.66 5.60
N ASP A 91 -7.85 -8.89 6.08
CA ASP A 91 -6.87 -9.63 6.87
C ASP A 91 -6.07 -10.68 6.07
N ASN A 92 -6.12 -10.61 4.75
CA ASN A 92 -5.44 -11.56 3.86
C ASN A 92 -4.67 -10.81 2.76
N PRO A 93 -3.33 -10.89 2.72
CA PRO A 93 -2.54 -10.14 1.76
C PRO A 93 -2.69 -10.64 0.31
N GLU A 94 -3.00 -11.92 0.10
CA GLU A 94 -3.30 -12.44 -1.23
C GLU A 94 -4.63 -11.89 -1.75
N SER A 95 -5.62 -11.68 -0.87
CA SER A 95 -6.88 -11.03 -1.25
C SER A 95 -6.67 -9.57 -1.66
N PHE A 96 -5.72 -8.89 -1.03
CA PHE A 96 -5.33 -7.53 -1.43
C PHE A 96 -4.76 -7.51 -2.85
N THR A 97 -3.71 -8.31 -3.12
CA THR A 97 -3.09 -8.37 -4.45
C THR A 97 -4.09 -8.82 -5.51
N LEU A 98 -4.85 -9.89 -5.25
CA LEU A 98 -5.86 -10.40 -6.19
C LEU A 98 -6.94 -9.35 -6.50
N GLY A 99 -7.36 -8.56 -5.51
CA GLY A 99 -8.28 -7.45 -5.69
C GLY A 99 -7.72 -6.38 -6.61
N CYS A 100 -6.45 -5.98 -6.40
CA CYS A 100 -5.76 -5.03 -7.26
C CYS A 100 -5.63 -5.54 -8.71
N LEU A 101 -5.23 -6.81 -8.89
CA LEU A 101 -5.13 -7.45 -10.21
C LEU A 101 -6.49 -7.50 -10.91
N SER A 102 -7.55 -7.84 -10.18
CA SER A 102 -8.91 -7.93 -10.72
C SER A 102 -9.44 -6.55 -11.15
N PHE A 103 -9.18 -5.52 -10.35
CA PHE A 103 -9.51 -4.14 -10.72
C PHE A 103 -8.74 -3.70 -11.96
N ALA A 104 -7.43 -3.97 -12.02
CA ALA A 104 -6.61 -3.64 -13.17
C ALA A 104 -7.12 -4.34 -14.45
N LEU A 105 -7.42 -5.62 -14.36
CA LEU A 105 -7.98 -6.39 -15.48
C LEU A 105 -9.31 -5.79 -15.97
N SER A 106 -10.17 -5.33 -15.06
CA SER A 106 -11.44 -4.66 -15.42
C SER A 106 -11.24 -3.36 -16.20
N ARG A 107 -10.05 -2.75 -16.10
CA ARG A 107 -9.62 -1.56 -16.82
C ARG A 107 -8.74 -1.87 -18.05
N GLY A 108 -8.58 -3.16 -18.40
CA GLY A 108 -7.75 -3.59 -19.51
C GLY A 108 -6.24 -3.54 -19.24
N CYS A 109 -5.83 -3.46 -17.98
CA CYS A 109 -4.44 -3.46 -17.56
C CYS A 109 -4.05 -4.81 -16.95
N LEU A 110 -2.80 -5.21 -17.12
CA LEU A 110 -2.24 -6.42 -16.53
C LEU A 110 -1.25 -6.03 -15.42
N LEU A 111 -1.40 -6.66 -14.28
CA LEU A 111 -0.50 -6.56 -13.14
C LEU A 111 -0.06 -7.96 -12.71
N ASP A 112 1.16 -8.06 -12.18
CA ASP A 112 1.62 -9.18 -11.36
C ASP A 112 1.58 -8.79 -9.89
N GLY A 113 1.51 -9.79 -9.00
CA GLY A 113 1.43 -9.55 -7.57
C GLY A 113 2.33 -10.47 -6.77
N GLN A 114 3.10 -9.90 -5.84
CA GLN A 114 3.97 -10.67 -4.95
C GLN A 114 3.67 -10.33 -3.49
N VAL A 115 3.78 -11.33 -2.61
CA VAL A 115 3.54 -11.21 -1.18
C VAL A 115 4.69 -11.83 -0.39
N LEU A 116 5.28 -11.05 0.51
CA LEU A 116 6.19 -11.53 1.54
C LEU A 116 5.44 -11.58 2.87
N LYS A 117 5.06 -12.79 3.31
CA LYS A 117 4.36 -12.99 4.59
C LYS A 117 5.32 -12.91 5.76
N ILE A 118 4.88 -12.23 6.83
CA ILE A 118 5.55 -12.17 8.11
C ILE A 118 4.63 -12.82 9.14
N PRO A 119 4.79 -14.14 9.40
CA PRO A 119 3.87 -14.89 10.25
C PRO A 119 3.92 -14.40 11.71
N ARG A 120 2.88 -14.77 12.47
CA ARG A 120 2.90 -14.64 13.93
C ARG A 120 4.17 -15.28 14.48
N ARG A 121 4.73 -14.70 15.55
CA ARG A 121 5.99 -15.15 16.15
C ARG A 121 5.97 -16.63 16.60
N ASP A 122 4.80 -17.14 17.01
CA ASP A 122 4.57 -18.51 17.46
C ASP A 122 4.13 -19.48 16.34
N LYS A 123 4.01 -19.02 15.08
CA LYS A 123 3.41 -19.80 13.98
C LYS A 123 4.36 -20.14 12.83
N GLY A 124 5.60 -19.71 12.89
CA GLY A 124 6.53 -20.01 11.81
C GLY A 124 7.79 -19.14 11.80
N THR A 125 8.70 -19.48 10.88
CA THR A 125 9.91 -18.70 10.66
C THR A 125 9.57 -17.39 9.94
N ARG A 126 9.99 -16.29 10.53
CA ARG A 126 9.85 -14.96 9.93
C ARG A 126 10.97 -14.69 8.93
N PRO A 127 10.72 -13.90 7.88
CA PRO A 127 11.78 -13.36 7.08
C PRO A 127 12.70 -12.49 7.95
N THR A 128 13.97 -12.42 7.58
CA THR A 128 14.94 -11.54 8.21
C THR A 128 14.68 -10.09 7.81
N ALA A 129 15.22 -9.13 8.55
CA ALA A 129 15.18 -7.72 8.16
C ALA A 129 15.83 -7.50 6.78
N GLU A 130 16.88 -8.26 6.47
CA GLU A 130 17.52 -8.24 5.16
C GLU A 130 16.57 -8.71 4.03
N ALA A 131 15.85 -9.81 4.23
CA ALA A 131 14.87 -10.28 3.25
C ALA A 131 13.73 -9.27 3.02
N CYS A 132 13.26 -8.60 4.09
CA CYS A 132 12.28 -7.52 3.97
C CYS A 132 12.86 -6.31 3.24
N ARG A 133 14.10 -5.91 3.56
CA ARG A 133 14.83 -4.85 2.86
C ARG A 133 14.94 -5.16 1.36
N ASP A 134 15.35 -6.36 1.00
CA ASP A 134 15.56 -6.75 -0.40
C ASP A 134 14.24 -6.75 -1.19
N PHE A 135 13.15 -7.20 -0.56
CA PHE A 135 11.81 -7.12 -1.15
C PHE A 135 11.40 -5.68 -1.41
N LEU A 136 11.56 -4.79 -0.41
CA LEU A 136 11.25 -3.37 -0.53
C LEU A 136 12.14 -2.68 -1.56
N ALA A 137 13.44 -2.98 -1.55
CA ALA A 137 14.40 -2.38 -2.47
C ALA A 137 14.09 -2.75 -3.92
N ALA A 138 13.72 -4.01 -4.19
CA ALA A 138 13.32 -4.46 -5.52
C ALA A 138 12.06 -3.73 -6.01
N ALA A 139 11.04 -3.60 -5.15
CA ALA A 139 9.80 -2.90 -5.48
C ALA A 139 10.04 -1.41 -5.77
N LEU A 140 10.74 -0.70 -4.87
CA LEU A 140 11.02 0.73 -5.03
C LEU A 140 11.96 1.02 -6.22
N ALA A 141 12.91 0.12 -6.52
CA ALA A 141 13.75 0.24 -7.71
C ALA A 141 12.95 0.05 -9.02
N ALA A 142 11.84 -0.69 -8.97
CA ALA A 142 10.87 -0.80 -10.05
C ALA A 142 9.82 0.33 -10.06
N ASP A 143 10.01 1.35 -9.21
CA ASP A 143 9.11 2.48 -9.03
C ASP A 143 7.68 2.06 -8.64
N CYS A 144 7.57 1.03 -7.77
CA CYS A 144 6.32 0.48 -7.28
C CYS A 144 6.22 0.65 -5.75
N PRO A 145 5.16 1.32 -5.24
CA PRO A 145 4.89 1.38 -3.81
C PRO A 145 4.58 -0.01 -3.25
N VAL A 146 4.89 -0.25 -1.98
CA VAL A 146 4.59 -1.52 -1.31
C VAL A 146 3.44 -1.33 -0.32
N ALA A 147 2.43 -2.20 -0.38
CA ALA A 147 1.40 -2.26 0.65
C ALA A 147 1.95 -3.00 1.88
N PHE A 148 1.97 -2.35 3.02
CA PHE A 148 2.37 -2.92 4.29
C PHE A 148 1.13 -3.24 5.13
N LEU A 149 0.91 -4.53 5.40
CA LEU A 149 -0.09 -5.02 6.35
C LEU A 149 0.56 -5.23 7.69
N ASN A 150 0.00 -4.64 8.72
CA ASN A 150 0.43 -4.77 10.09
C ASN A 150 -0.73 -5.29 10.96
N TYR A 151 -0.58 -6.45 11.61
CA TYR A 151 -1.57 -6.98 12.56
C TYR A 151 -1.31 -6.52 14.01
N SER A 152 -0.08 -6.16 14.35
CA SER A 152 0.28 -5.56 15.64
C SER A 152 1.44 -4.61 15.46
N SER A 153 1.30 -3.37 15.97
CA SER A 153 2.29 -2.30 15.84
C SER A 153 3.64 -2.60 16.51
N GLY A 154 3.69 -3.62 17.38
CA GLY A 154 4.88 -3.82 18.20
C GLY A 154 5.14 -2.60 19.08
N ASP A 155 6.40 -2.18 19.15
CA ASP A 155 6.82 -1.00 19.92
C ASP A 155 6.84 0.29 19.08
N LEU A 156 6.24 0.29 17.87
CA LEU A 156 6.11 1.50 17.08
C LEU A 156 4.99 2.41 17.62
N PRO A 157 5.30 3.67 17.99
CA PRO A 157 4.32 4.57 18.61
C PRO A 157 3.39 5.24 17.59
N ASN A 158 3.74 5.21 16.31
CA ASN A 158 3.08 5.95 15.23
C ASN A 158 2.47 5.05 14.15
N LEU A 159 2.21 3.78 14.48
CA LEU A 159 1.60 2.79 13.60
C LEU A 159 0.43 2.12 14.32
N ASP A 160 -0.76 2.15 13.71
CA ASP A 160 -1.94 1.46 14.23
C ASP A 160 -1.89 -0.04 13.94
N SER A 161 -2.39 -0.88 14.85
CA SER A 161 -2.55 -2.30 14.62
C SER A 161 -3.74 -2.60 13.69
N TRP A 162 -3.70 -3.75 13.01
CA TRP A 162 -4.72 -4.19 12.04
C TRP A 162 -4.91 -3.17 10.91
N HIS A 163 -3.80 -2.74 10.32
CA HIS A 163 -3.79 -1.62 9.41
C HIS A 163 -2.98 -1.89 8.14
N TRP A 164 -3.45 -1.33 7.02
CA TRP A 164 -2.77 -1.29 5.74
C TRP A 164 -2.30 0.12 5.43
N VAL A 165 -1.05 0.26 5.03
CA VAL A 165 -0.49 1.54 4.59
C VAL A 165 0.40 1.37 3.37
N PRO A 166 0.43 2.32 2.42
CA PRO A 166 1.44 2.38 1.38
C PRO A 166 2.81 2.76 1.95
N LEU A 167 3.85 2.03 1.57
CA LEU A 167 5.25 2.33 1.86
C LEU A 167 5.89 2.85 0.58
N ILE A 168 6.55 4.01 0.65
CA ILE A 168 7.02 4.79 -0.50
C ILE A 168 8.52 5.08 -0.50
N ALA A 169 9.21 4.86 0.62
CA ALA A 169 10.64 5.06 0.71
C ALA A 169 11.27 4.13 1.76
N LEU A 170 12.55 3.85 1.57
CA LEU A 170 13.38 3.01 2.41
C LEU A 170 14.72 3.68 2.64
N THR A 171 15.16 3.78 3.90
CA THR A 171 16.50 4.20 4.29
C THR A 171 17.10 3.20 5.27
N GLU A 172 18.18 2.56 4.88
CA GLU A 172 18.92 1.59 5.69
C GLU A 172 20.03 2.29 6.48
N GLY A 173 20.07 2.07 7.78
CA GLY A 173 21.18 2.40 8.68
C GLY A 173 21.86 1.14 9.23
N GLU A 174 22.73 1.30 10.24
CA GLU A 174 23.48 0.16 10.83
C GLU A 174 22.57 -0.83 11.54
N GLU A 175 21.58 -0.35 12.28
CA GLU A 175 20.64 -1.17 13.07
C GLU A 175 19.17 -0.81 12.82
N VAL A 176 18.89 0.05 11.85
CA VAL A 176 17.54 0.55 11.56
C VAL A 176 17.17 0.35 10.10
N LEU A 177 15.91 0.10 9.86
CA LEU A 177 15.32 0.02 8.53
C LEU A 177 14.14 1.00 8.47
N LEU A 178 14.45 2.28 8.20
CA LEU A 178 13.47 3.34 8.20
C LEU A 178 12.66 3.31 6.91
N CYS A 179 11.35 3.28 7.05
CA CYS A 179 10.41 3.30 5.93
C CYS A 179 9.49 4.50 6.05
N THR A 180 9.28 5.23 4.95
CA THR A 180 8.24 6.25 4.86
C THR A 180 6.94 5.60 4.42
N ILE A 181 5.88 5.80 5.19
CA ILE A 181 4.53 5.32 4.92
C ILE A 181 3.57 6.50 4.74
N LEU A 182 2.48 6.27 4.01
CA LEU A 182 1.35 7.20 3.90
C LEU A 182 0.19 6.67 4.73
N ASP A 183 -0.24 7.44 5.73
CA ASP A 183 -1.25 6.99 6.67
C ASP A 183 -2.12 8.16 7.15
N GLY A 184 -3.45 8.07 6.92
CA GLY A 184 -4.41 9.10 7.29
C GLY A 184 -4.18 10.46 6.61
N GLY A 185 -3.68 10.48 5.38
CA GLY A 185 -3.34 11.72 4.66
C GLY A 185 -2.05 12.39 5.16
N GLU A 186 -1.18 11.65 5.86
CA GLU A 186 0.10 12.12 6.38
C GLU A 186 1.25 11.20 5.97
N GLU A 187 2.46 11.77 5.89
CA GLU A 187 3.69 10.99 5.84
C GLU A 187 4.17 10.68 7.25
N LYS A 188 4.47 9.39 7.50
CA LYS A 188 5.06 8.94 8.75
C LYS A 188 6.31 8.11 8.47
N VAL A 189 7.29 8.17 9.35
CA VAL A 189 8.48 7.30 9.28
C VAL A 189 8.39 6.25 10.38
N ILE A 190 8.55 4.99 9.98
CA ILE A 190 8.58 3.85 10.90
C ILE A 190 9.92 3.13 10.80
N ASP A 191 10.34 2.47 11.89
CA ASP A 191 11.45 1.53 11.87
C ASP A 191 10.93 0.10 11.67
N LEU A 192 11.04 -0.40 10.45
CA LEU A 192 10.57 -1.75 10.11
C LEU A 192 11.39 -2.85 10.80
N ALA A 193 12.67 -2.62 11.12
CA ALA A 193 13.48 -3.57 11.86
C ALA A 193 12.96 -3.71 13.30
N LEU A 194 12.69 -2.61 13.99
CA LEU A 194 12.06 -2.60 15.31
C LEU A 194 10.68 -3.28 15.28
N TRP A 195 9.87 -3.01 14.25
CA TRP A 195 8.58 -3.70 14.08
C TRP A 195 8.74 -5.21 13.91
N LEU A 196 9.67 -5.67 13.09
CA LEU A 196 9.96 -7.10 12.90
C LEU A 196 10.39 -7.76 14.21
N GLU A 197 11.15 -7.06 15.03
CA GLU A 197 11.62 -7.53 16.32
C GLU A 197 10.50 -7.57 17.36
N THR A 198 9.62 -6.57 17.41
CA THR A 198 8.69 -6.39 18.54
C THR A 198 7.25 -6.82 18.23
N SER A 199 6.82 -6.79 16.96
CA SER A 199 5.45 -7.20 16.60
C SER A 199 5.19 -8.67 16.95
N THR A 200 4.02 -8.98 17.51
CA THR A 200 3.66 -10.34 17.91
C THR A 200 2.87 -11.08 16.82
N LEU A 201 1.96 -10.37 16.14
CA LEU A 201 1.05 -10.97 15.19
C LEU A 201 1.60 -10.98 13.75
N GLY A 202 2.66 -10.22 13.48
CA GLY A 202 3.24 -10.11 12.15
C GLY A 202 2.38 -9.29 11.19
N GLY A 203 2.41 -9.67 9.92
CA GLY A 203 1.73 -8.97 8.82
C GLY A 203 2.21 -9.46 7.46
N ALA A 204 2.34 -8.55 6.50
CA ALA A 204 2.88 -8.84 5.18
C ALA A 204 3.37 -7.57 4.46
N LEU A 205 4.26 -7.76 3.51
CA LEU A 205 4.57 -6.80 2.46
C LEU A 205 3.97 -7.33 1.15
N ALA A 206 3.23 -6.50 0.44
CA ALA A 206 2.61 -6.87 -0.83
C ALA A 206 2.93 -5.81 -1.89
N VAL A 207 3.32 -6.25 -3.06
CA VAL A 207 3.58 -5.37 -4.21
C VAL A 207 2.76 -5.81 -5.40
N VAL A 208 2.26 -4.86 -6.16
CA VAL A 208 1.71 -5.08 -7.50
C VAL A 208 2.56 -4.30 -8.50
N THR A 209 2.96 -4.96 -9.58
CA THR A 209 3.85 -4.41 -10.60
C THR A 209 3.20 -4.52 -11.98
N PRO A 210 3.56 -3.66 -12.94
CA PRO A 210 3.15 -3.89 -14.32
C PRO A 210 3.60 -5.28 -14.78
N ASP A 211 2.66 -6.07 -15.31
CA ASP A 211 3.01 -7.31 -16.00
C ASP A 211 3.53 -6.93 -17.39
N PRO A 212 4.76 -7.32 -17.77
CA PRO A 212 5.24 -7.05 -19.11
C PRO A 212 4.29 -7.70 -20.14
N LEU A 213 3.72 -6.87 -21.01
CA LEU A 213 2.95 -7.41 -22.15
C LEU A 213 3.83 -8.43 -22.87
N PRO A 214 3.28 -9.60 -23.29
CA PRO A 214 4.05 -10.54 -24.09
C PRO A 214 4.62 -9.78 -25.29
N GLU A 215 5.93 -9.88 -25.52
CA GLU A 215 6.57 -9.31 -26.70
C GLU A 215 5.82 -9.83 -27.93
N GLU A 216 5.26 -8.92 -28.71
CA GLU A 216 4.66 -9.28 -30.01
C GLU A 216 5.76 -9.89 -30.88
N GLY A 217 5.75 -11.22 -31.00
CA GLY A 217 6.69 -11.99 -31.82
C GLY A 217 6.36 -11.93 -33.32
#